data_d3fa38dbae7fdb34df2f3960bad85896
#
_entry.id   d3fa38dbae7fdb34df2f3960bad85896
#
_cell.length_a   1.000
_cell.length_b   1.000
_cell.length_c   1.000
_cell.angle_alpha   90.00
_cell.angle_beta   90.00
_cell.angle_gamma   90.00
#
_symmetry.space_group_name_H-M   'P 1'
#
loop_
_entity.id
_entity.type
_entity.pdbx_description
1 polymer ?
#
loop_
_entity_poly.entity_id
_entity_poly.type
_entity_poly.pdbx_seq_one_letter_code
_entity_poly.pdbx_strand_id
1 'polypeptide(L)'
;MSHSNPNLTTTSSLRAKPRNLLIDRDASQSSGDCGSAPAMTVRGCAMRTRNGRVVRFEEVTLPSSKSESNRALMIAAYGGFAPDFQNLSDSSDTRLLNRELQGLSSIDSFRNDIEDNPQTIDIADCGTAARFMTTYLACLEGDWLLTGTERMKQRPMAPLVEALRRLGADIQYVEKEGCLPLRIHGKALSGGKTSVDMSQSSQFASSLVLAAPMFPQGLELELRGELNSLPYLDMTLALMRHFSAHAERHGKTVAVKPQPYQQQPFTIEPDWTAASYWYEMAAFSEECEIRLRSLSLSKGRPNYQGDAIIAEWMSQLGVGTFIEGDDVVLRKIPFEKQPLHFDFSQHPDLYLTMAATCAGLKLDAVFTGLDNLTLKESDRVEAMRAELSKLGQQPLRFCAHNDHRIVMALAPLSLLFGPVAFDHPEVVEKSYPHFWDDARFLTTL
;
A
#
# COMPACT_ATOMS: atom_id res chain seq x y z
N MET A 1 4.56 2.05 65.71
CA MET A 1 3.14 1.90 65.38
C MET A 1 3.05 2.05 63.87
N SER A 2 3.13 0.93 63.12
CA SER A 2 2.06 0.11 62.56
C SER A 2 1.11 0.95 61.72
N HIS A 3 0.96 0.80 60.38
CA HIS A 3 0.50 -0.36 59.60
C HIS A 3 0.77 -0.10 58.12
N SER A 4 1.43 -1.00 57.44
CA SER A 4 0.93 -2.05 56.55
C SER A 4 0.32 -1.60 55.22
N ASN A 5 1.03 -1.96 54.19
CA ASN A 5 0.70 -2.19 52.78
C ASN A 5 -0.58 -3.05 52.62
N PRO A 6 -1.33 -2.96 51.52
CA PRO A 6 -1.20 -4.03 50.57
C PRO A 6 -1.47 -3.76 49.07
N ASN A 7 -0.94 -4.67 48.27
CA ASN A 7 -1.42 -5.22 46.99
C ASN A 7 -1.09 -4.49 45.69
N LEU A 8 0.07 -4.86 45.21
CA LEU A 8 0.36 -5.04 43.80
C LEU A 8 -0.44 -6.23 43.21
N THR A 9 -1.37 -5.96 42.33
CA THR A 9 -1.93 -6.97 41.43
C THR A 9 -1.22 -6.90 40.09
N THR A 10 -0.36 -7.85 39.87
CA THR A 10 0.24 -8.18 38.57
C THR A 10 -0.83 -8.73 37.64
N THR A 11 -1.24 -7.96 36.63
CA THR A 11 -1.99 -8.51 35.51
C THR A 11 -1.00 -9.07 34.49
N SER A 12 -0.89 -10.39 34.47
CA SER A 12 -0.19 -11.15 33.44
C SER A 12 -0.93 -10.98 32.12
N SER A 13 -0.29 -10.34 31.14
CA SER A 13 -0.77 -10.32 29.76
C SER A 13 -0.58 -11.72 29.17
N LEU A 14 -1.67 -12.44 29.04
CA LEU A 14 -1.74 -13.63 28.20
C LEU A 14 -1.58 -13.19 26.73
N ARG A 15 -0.38 -13.38 26.18
CA ARG A 15 -0.15 -13.36 24.75
C ARG A 15 -0.92 -14.54 24.14
N ALA A 16 -2.04 -14.25 23.48
CA ALA A 16 -2.70 -15.21 22.61
C ALA A 16 -1.75 -15.50 21.43
N LYS A 17 -1.37 -16.78 21.29
CA LYS A 17 -0.67 -17.26 20.10
C LYS A 17 -1.61 -17.12 18.91
N PRO A 18 -1.13 -16.68 17.74
CA PRO A 18 -1.97 -16.66 16.54
C PRO A 18 -2.42 -18.09 16.23
N ARG A 19 -3.72 -18.30 16.21
CA ARG A 19 -4.31 -19.54 15.70
C ARG A 19 -4.11 -19.54 14.19
N ASN A 20 -3.38 -20.52 13.69
CA ASN A 20 -3.23 -20.79 12.27
C ASN A 20 -4.61 -21.03 11.65
N LEU A 21 -5.11 -20.05 10.89
CA LEU A 21 -6.34 -20.14 10.08
C LEU A 21 -6.05 -20.66 8.66
N LEU A 22 -4.94 -21.35 8.47
CA LEU A 22 -4.57 -21.97 7.21
C LEU A 22 -5.01 -23.43 7.22
N ILE A 23 -6.01 -23.79 6.43
CA ILE A 23 -6.43 -25.18 6.23
C ILE A 23 -5.67 -25.75 5.04
N ASP A 24 -4.60 -26.49 5.33
CA ASP A 24 -3.93 -27.36 4.36
C ASP A 24 -4.83 -28.58 4.10
N ARG A 25 -5.20 -28.84 2.88
CA ARG A 25 -5.77 -30.13 2.47
C ARG A 25 -4.75 -30.87 1.60
N ASP A 26 -4.01 -31.77 2.22
CA ASP A 26 -3.42 -32.88 1.50
C ASP A 26 -4.53 -33.90 1.18
N ALA A 27 -4.69 -34.18 -0.09
CA ALA A 27 -5.69 -35.09 -0.59
C ALA A 27 -5.21 -36.54 -0.39
N SER A 28 -5.93 -37.29 0.45
CA SER A 28 -5.85 -38.74 0.43
C SER A 28 -6.75 -39.32 -0.67
N GLN A 29 -6.14 -40.04 -1.59
CA GLN A 29 -6.79 -40.78 -2.67
C GLN A 29 -7.75 -41.85 -2.13
N SER A 30 -8.91 -41.99 -2.76
CA SER A 30 -9.59 -43.27 -2.91
C SER A 30 -10.13 -43.40 -4.33
N SER A 31 -9.76 -44.50 -4.94
CA SER A 31 -10.01 -44.99 -6.28
C SER A 31 -11.48 -45.28 -6.56
N GLY A 32 -11.97 -44.93 -7.75
CA GLY A 32 -13.24 -45.37 -8.30
C GLY A 32 -13.34 -44.99 -9.77
N ASP A 33 -13.09 -45.97 -10.61
CA ASP A 33 -13.06 -45.94 -12.06
C ASP A 33 -14.47 -45.72 -12.64
N CYS A 34 -14.63 -44.79 -13.60
CA CYS A 34 -15.45 -44.99 -14.79
C CYS A 34 -15.24 -43.85 -15.81
N GLY A 35 -14.85 -44.23 -17.02
CA GLY A 35 -14.39 -43.35 -18.07
C GLY A 35 -15.44 -42.39 -18.64
N SER A 36 -15.01 -41.18 -18.84
CA SER A 36 -15.43 -40.27 -19.91
C SER A 36 -14.29 -39.26 -20.14
N ALA A 37 -14.05 -38.94 -21.41
CA ALA A 37 -12.95 -38.10 -21.87
C ALA A 37 -12.84 -36.78 -21.07
N PRO A 38 -11.63 -36.24 -20.83
CA PRO A 38 -11.48 -35.00 -20.11
C PRO A 38 -11.97 -33.85 -20.98
N ALA A 39 -13.13 -33.30 -20.64
CA ALA A 39 -13.47 -31.95 -21.04
C ALA A 39 -12.36 -31.05 -20.46
N MET A 40 -11.67 -30.28 -21.33
CA MET A 40 -10.81 -29.19 -20.92
C MET A 40 -11.65 -28.23 -20.07
N THR A 41 -11.62 -28.40 -18.77
CA THR A 41 -12.26 -27.48 -17.84
C THR A 41 -11.40 -26.23 -17.84
N VAL A 42 -11.83 -25.18 -18.53
CA VAL A 42 -11.34 -23.84 -18.32
C VAL A 42 -11.58 -23.57 -16.84
N ARG A 43 -10.51 -23.49 -16.06
CA ARG A 43 -10.59 -23.12 -14.65
C ARG A 43 -11.00 -21.65 -14.60
N GLY A 44 -12.30 -21.37 -14.49
CA GLY A 44 -12.86 -20.03 -14.41
C GLY A 44 -13.32 -19.75 -12.98
N CYS A 45 -13.22 -18.49 -12.59
CA CYS A 45 -13.85 -17.99 -11.37
C CYS A 45 -15.35 -17.88 -11.52
N ALA A 46 -16.09 -18.04 -10.42
CA ALA A 46 -17.53 -17.87 -10.40
C ALA A 46 -17.98 -17.27 -9.07
N MET A 47 -19.01 -16.43 -9.12
CA MET A 47 -19.75 -15.97 -7.94
C MET A 47 -21.25 -15.92 -8.22
N ARG A 48 -22.05 -16.17 -7.19
CA ARG A 48 -23.48 -15.95 -7.20
C ARG A 48 -23.79 -14.73 -6.35
N THR A 49 -24.38 -13.72 -6.95
CA THR A 49 -24.82 -12.51 -6.26
C THR A 49 -26.10 -12.78 -5.43
N ARG A 50 -26.38 -11.97 -4.45
CA ARG A 50 -27.55 -12.10 -3.56
C ARG A 50 -28.90 -11.98 -4.28
N ASN A 51 -28.93 -11.46 -5.50
CA ASN A 51 -30.10 -11.45 -6.36
C ASN A 51 -30.17 -12.66 -7.30
N GLY A 52 -29.33 -13.68 -7.08
CA GLY A 52 -29.32 -14.95 -7.81
C GLY A 52 -28.58 -14.93 -9.15
N ARG A 53 -27.99 -13.80 -9.57
CA ARG A 53 -27.19 -13.72 -10.80
C ARG A 53 -25.89 -14.50 -10.62
N VAL A 54 -25.61 -15.42 -11.53
CA VAL A 54 -24.30 -16.10 -11.59
C VAL A 54 -23.37 -15.36 -12.54
N VAL A 55 -22.25 -14.92 -12.02
CA VAL A 55 -21.18 -14.26 -12.78
C VAL A 55 -20.02 -15.23 -12.92
N ARG A 56 -19.54 -15.42 -14.16
CA ARG A 56 -18.34 -16.20 -14.46
C ARG A 56 -17.31 -15.30 -15.11
N PHE A 57 -16.06 -15.44 -14.70
CA PHE A 57 -14.95 -14.65 -15.20
C PHE A 57 -13.66 -15.48 -15.15
N GLU A 58 -12.62 -14.97 -15.75
CA GLU A 58 -11.30 -15.61 -15.77
C GLU A 58 -10.62 -15.52 -14.40
N GLU A 59 -9.58 -16.31 -14.19
CA GLU A 59 -8.71 -16.18 -13.03
C GLU A 59 -8.10 -14.78 -12.99
N VAL A 60 -8.06 -14.17 -11.81
CA VAL A 60 -7.66 -12.78 -11.64
C VAL A 60 -6.15 -12.67 -11.52
N THR A 61 -5.55 -11.90 -12.40
CA THR A 61 -4.16 -11.48 -12.26
C THR A 61 -4.14 -10.06 -11.68
N LEU A 62 -3.82 -9.95 -10.40
CA LEU A 62 -3.77 -8.67 -9.72
C LEU A 62 -2.65 -7.78 -10.28
N PRO A 63 -2.79 -6.45 -10.21
CA PRO A 63 -1.68 -5.56 -10.51
C PRO A 63 -0.53 -5.82 -9.54
N SER A 64 0.67 -5.53 -9.98
CA SER A 64 1.87 -5.61 -9.13
C SER A 64 1.87 -4.53 -8.06
N SER A 65 2.44 -4.84 -6.91
CA SER A 65 2.49 -3.90 -5.78
C SER A 65 3.21 -2.60 -6.13
N LYS A 66 2.44 -1.52 -6.17
CA LYS A 66 2.96 -0.16 -6.34
C LYS A 66 3.97 0.19 -5.24
N SER A 67 3.66 -0.21 -4.01
CA SER A 67 4.50 0.10 -2.84
C SER A 67 5.86 -0.59 -2.87
N GLU A 68 5.93 -1.84 -3.33
CA GLU A 68 7.19 -2.56 -3.54
C GLU A 68 7.94 -1.99 -4.73
N SER A 69 7.26 -1.80 -5.88
CA SER A 69 7.85 -1.27 -7.10
C SER A 69 8.56 0.05 -6.87
N ASN A 70 7.91 1.01 -6.20
CA ASN A 70 8.50 2.31 -5.97
C ASN A 70 9.73 2.23 -5.04
N ARG A 71 9.75 1.31 -4.08
CA ARG A 71 10.92 1.08 -3.23
C ARG A 71 12.06 0.42 -3.97
N ALA A 72 11.76 -0.59 -4.78
CA ALA A 72 12.77 -1.27 -5.60
C ALA A 72 13.41 -0.29 -6.60
N LEU A 73 12.64 0.58 -7.25
CA LEU A 73 13.15 1.63 -8.12
C LEU A 73 14.10 2.59 -7.38
N MET A 74 13.74 3.02 -6.18
CA MET A 74 14.62 3.87 -5.37
C MET A 74 15.92 3.15 -4.97
N ILE A 75 15.83 1.87 -4.61
CA ILE A 75 17.00 1.05 -4.29
C ILE A 75 17.93 0.95 -5.51
N ALA A 76 17.38 0.70 -6.69
CA ALA A 76 18.15 0.68 -7.93
C ALA A 76 18.83 2.03 -8.21
N ALA A 77 18.09 3.14 -8.04
CA ALA A 77 18.62 4.48 -8.23
C ALA A 77 19.77 4.80 -7.26
N TYR A 78 19.60 4.51 -5.96
CA TYR A 78 20.67 4.68 -4.97
C TYR A 78 21.85 3.72 -5.19
N GLY A 79 21.57 2.50 -5.68
CA GLY A 79 22.60 1.50 -5.98
C GLY A 79 23.34 1.73 -7.30
N GLY A 80 22.87 2.65 -8.14
CA GLY A 80 23.48 2.94 -9.44
C GLY A 80 23.37 1.79 -10.45
N PHE A 81 22.36 0.91 -10.35
CA PHE A 81 22.12 -0.19 -11.28
C PHE A 81 20.76 -0.07 -12.00
N ALA A 82 20.71 -0.65 -13.19
CA ALA A 82 19.46 -0.65 -13.97
C ALA A 82 18.35 -1.41 -13.24
N PRO A 83 17.11 -0.87 -13.22
CA PRO A 83 15.96 -1.53 -12.60
C PRO A 83 15.47 -2.69 -13.49
N ASP A 84 16.12 -3.86 -13.38
CA ASP A 84 15.72 -5.11 -14.04
C ASP A 84 14.88 -5.96 -13.08
N PHE A 85 13.65 -5.48 -12.83
CA PHE A 85 12.70 -6.14 -11.94
C PHE A 85 11.60 -6.83 -12.74
N GLN A 86 11.35 -8.09 -12.40
CA GLN A 86 10.19 -8.80 -12.94
C GLN A 86 8.91 -8.24 -12.33
N ASN A 87 7.87 -8.16 -13.12
CA ASN A 87 6.54 -7.76 -12.67
C ASN A 87 6.50 -6.34 -12.04
N LEU A 88 7.26 -5.38 -12.59
CA LEU A 88 7.21 -3.98 -12.15
C LEU A 88 5.79 -3.42 -12.36
N SER A 89 5.27 -2.69 -11.38
CA SER A 89 3.91 -2.12 -11.46
C SER A 89 3.78 -1.13 -12.64
N ASP A 90 2.71 -1.28 -13.38
CA ASP A 90 2.30 -0.40 -14.47
C ASP A 90 1.39 0.75 -14.03
N SER A 91 1.21 0.93 -12.72
CA SER A 91 0.47 2.06 -12.15
C SER A 91 1.06 3.41 -12.55
N SER A 92 0.22 4.44 -12.70
CA SER A 92 0.70 5.76 -13.11
C SER A 92 1.72 6.35 -12.13
N ASP A 93 1.57 6.09 -10.83
CA ASP A 93 2.54 6.48 -9.80
C ASP A 93 3.93 5.86 -10.03
N THR A 94 3.98 4.57 -10.38
CA THR A 94 5.26 3.87 -10.61
C THR A 94 5.89 4.29 -11.94
N ARG A 95 5.09 4.42 -13.00
CA ARG A 95 5.58 4.93 -14.29
C ARG A 95 6.17 6.34 -14.16
N LEU A 96 5.49 7.21 -13.40
CA LEU A 96 5.99 8.56 -13.13
C LEU A 96 7.35 8.52 -12.43
N LEU A 97 7.44 7.82 -11.30
CA LEU A 97 8.69 7.73 -10.54
C LEU A 97 9.83 7.16 -11.39
N ASN A 98 9.57 6.08 -12.13
CA ASN A 98 10.58 5.46 -13.00
C ASN A 98 11.08 6.43 -14.09
N ARG A 99 10.15 7.16 -14.73
CA ARG A 99 10.51 8.20 -15.74
C ARG A 99 11.40 9.28 -15.16
N GLU A 100 11.06 9.82 -14.00
CA GLU A 100 11.85 10.89 -13.36
C GLU A 100 13.25 10.38 -12.97
N LEU A 101 13.35 9.17 -12.41
CA LEU A 101 14.64 8.56 -12.08
C LEU A 101 15.50 8.30 -13.33
N GLN A 102 14.91 7.81 -14.42
CA GLN A 102 15.62 7.62 -15.70
C GLN A 102 16.08 8.95 -16.30
N GLY A 103 15.24 9.99 -16.22
CA GLY A 103 15.61 11.34 -16.64
C GLY A 103 16.83 11.85 -15.89
N LEU A 104 16.89 11.66 -14.58
CA LEU A 104 18.02 12.08 -13.74
C LEU A 104 19.30 11.25 -14.00
N SER A 105 19.18 9.97 -14.30
CA SER A 105 20.35 9.10 -14.59
C SER A 105 20.99 9.39 -15.95
N SER A 106 20.23 9.95 -16.90
CA SER A 106 20.71 10.33 -18.22
C SER A 106 21.36 11.71 -18.28
N ILE A 107 21.34 12.46 -17.19
CA ILE A 107 22.02 13.75 -17.09
C ILE A 107 23.50 13.48 -16.93
N ASP A 108 24.19 13.33 -18.05
CA ASP A 108 25.65 13.26 -18.08
C ASP A 108 26.28 14.44 -17.36
N SER A 109 27.43 14.19 -16.77
CA SER A 109 28.29 15.11 -16.00
C SER A 109 28.76 16.39 -16.77
N PHE A 110 28.07 16.79 -17.81
CA PHE A 110 28.38 17.97 -18.65
C PHE A 110 27.61 19.24 -18.29
N ARG A 111 27.03 19.35 -17.08
CA ARG A 111 26.43 20.59 -16.63
C ARG A 111 27.44 21.52 -15.98
N ASN A 112 28.29 22.14 -16.83
CA ASN A 112 28.98 23.39 -16.50
C ASN A 112 28.16 24.65 -16.86
N ASP A 113 26.98 24.49 -17.42
CA ASP A 113 26.09 25.62 -17.71
C ASP A 113 25.08 25.75 -16.57
N ILE A 114 25.50 26.45 -15.51
CA ILE A 114 24.63 26.93 -14.45
C ILE A 114 23.72 27.99 -15.09
N GLU A 115 22.64 27.59 -15.70
CA GLU A 115 21.50 28.49 -15.87
C GLU A 115 20.95 28.78 -14.46
N ASP A 116 20.64 30.05 -14.18
CA ASP A 116 20.12 30.56 -12.89
C ASP A 116 18.79 29.93 -12.45
N ASN A 117 18.28 28.94 -13.19
CA ASN A 117 16.99 28.30 -12.93
C ASN A 117 17.15 26.84 -12.46
N PRO A 118 16.48 26.45 -11.37
CA PRO A 118 16.47 25.06 -10.90
C PRO A 118 15.80 24.14 -11.93
N GLN A 119 16.31 22.91 -12.04
CA GLN A 119 15.62 21.89 -12.83
C GLN A 119 14.32 21.48 -12.12
N THR A 120 13.20 21.59 -12.83
CA THR A 120 11.88 21.25 -12.29
C THR A 120 11.58 19.77 -12.44
N ILE A 121 11.17 19.14 -11.35
CA ILE A 121 10.67 17.78 -11.26
C ILE A 121 9.21 17.84 -10.80
N ASP A 122 8.28 17.50 -11.69
CA ASP A 122 6.85 17.49 -11.38
C ASP A 122 6.40 16.06 -11.11
N ILE A 123 6.05 15.79 -9.85
CA ILE A 123 5.60 14.48 -9.39
C ILE A 123 4.07 14.33 -9.40
N ALA A 124 3.37 15.26 -10.06
CA ALA A 124 1.90 15.29 -10.14
C ALA A 124 1.24 15.14 -8.74
N ASP A 125 0.42 14.11 -8.55
CA ASP A 125 -0.23 13.81 -7.28
C ASP A 125 0.37 12.58 -6.56
N CYS A 126 1.55 12.09 -7.00
CA CYS A 126 2.21 10.93 -6.46
C CYS A 126 2.89 11.22 -5.11
N GLY A 127 2.19 10.88 -4.02
CA GLY A 127 2.71 11.11 -2.66
C GLY A 127 4.00 10.34 -2.35
N THR A 128 4.17 9.15 -2.90
CA THR A 128 5.39 8.35 -2.72
C THR A 128 6.58 9.00 -3.44
N ALA A 129 6.38 9.42 -4.70
CA ALA A 129 7.40 10.13 -5.45
C ALA A 129 7.80 11.43 -4.75
N ALA A 130 6.84 12.21 -4.22
CA ALA A 130 7.13 13.43 -3.48
C ALA A 130 8.14 13.21 -2.35
N ARG A 131 7.91 12.18 -1.51
CA ARG A 131 8.76 11.92 -0.34
C ARG A 131 10.09 11.30 -0.74
N PHE A 132 10.08 10.33 -1.63
CA PHE A 132 11.29 9.63 -2.06
C PHE A 132 12.22 10.53 -2.87
N MET A 133 11.68 11.31 -3.80
CA MET A 133 12.45 12.25 -4.59
C MET A 133 13.01 13.40 -3.75
N THR A 134 12.31 13.86 -2.71
CA THR A 134 12.85 14.89 -1.80
C THR A 134 14.20 14.45 -1.21
N THR A 135 14.27 13.22 -0.69
CA THR A 135 15.55 12.71 -0.13
C THR A 135 16.56 12.42 -1.24
N TYR A 136 16.13 11.87 -2.37
CA TYR A 136 17.01 11.56 -3.50
C TYR A 136 17.69 12.83 -4.05
N LEU A 137 16.89 13.86 -4.35
CA LEU A 137 17.40 15.14 -4.85
C LEU A 137 18.25 15.87 -3.83
N ALA A 138 17.98 15.74 -2.53
CA ALA A 138 18.83 16.31 -1.49
C ALA A 138 20.23 15.68 -1.45
N CYS A 139 20.37 14.45 -1.95
CA CYS A 139 21.67 13.73 -2.02
C CYS A 139 22.34 13.85 -3.39
N LEU A 140 21.62 14.28 -4.43
CA LEU A 140 22.09 14.38 -5.80
C LEU A 140 22.55 15.82 -6.08
N GLU A 141 23.82 16.00 -6.45
CA GLU A 141 24.37 17.33 -6.76
C GLU A 141 23.55 18.02 -7.85
N GLY A 142 23.13 19.28 -7.58
CA GLY A 142 22.31 20.08 -8.49
C GLY A 142 21.38 21.03 -7.76
N ASP A 143 20.64 21.84 -8.54
CA ASP A 143 19.61 22.75 -8.05
C ASP A 143 18.23 22.32 -8.62
N TRP A 144 17.35 21.92 -7.74
CA TRP A 144 16.10 21.25 -8.08
C TRP A 144 14.88 22.02 -7.58
N LEU A 145 13.82 22.06 -8.37
CA LEU A 145 12.49 22.49 -7.95
C LEU A 145 11.55 21.28 -7.98
N LEU A 146 11.23 20.75 -6.83
CA LEU A 146 10.26 19.65 -6.70
C LEU A 146 8.87 20.21 -6.50
N THR A 147 7.94 19.90 -7.41
CA THR A 147 6.55 20.39 -7.39
C THR A 147 5.54 19.27 -7.67
N GLY A 148 4.26 19.61 -7.69
CA GLY A 148 3.16 18.69 -8.00
C GLY A 148 1.83 19.44 -8.10
N THR A 149 0.72 18.68 -8.18
CA THR A 149 -0.63 19.23 -8.25
C THR A 149 -0.99 20.07 -7.02
N GLU A 150 -2.01 20.92 -7.13
CA GLU A 150 -2.50 21.76 -6.02
C GLU A 150 -2.87 20.93 -4.78
N ARG A 151 -3.44 19.73 -4.97
CA ARG A 151 -3.70 18.82 -3.83
C ARG A 151 -2.39 18.31 -3.20
N MET A 152 -1.39 17.99 -4.02
CA MET A 152 -0.09 17.53 -3.52
C MET A 152 0.64 18.64 -2.75
N LYS A 153 0.52 19.89 -3.18
CA LYS A 153 1.05 21.09 -2.49
C LYS A 153 0.40 21.35 -1.12
N GLN A 154 -0.72 20.70 -0.81
CA GLN A 154 -1.36 20.79 0.50
C GLN A 154 -0.93 19.66 1.47
N ARG A 155 -0.28 18.62 0.93
CA ARG A 155 0.12 17.45 1.74
C ARG A 155 1.41 17.73 2.51
N PRO A 156 1.53 17.23 3.76
CA PRO A 156 2.66 17.57 4.63
C PRO A 156 3.98 17.00 4.11
N MET A 157 5.03 17.83 4.21
CA MET A 157 6.44 17.50 3.91
C MET A 157 7.36 17.86 5.09
N ALA A 158 6.92 18.70 6.03
CA ALA A 158 7.74 19.25 7.09
C ALA A 158 8.53 18.20 7.89
N PRO A 159 7.95 17.06 8.36
CA PRO A 159 8.73 16.10 9.14
C PRO A 159 9.94 15.53 8.39
N LEU A 160 9.81 15.32 7.09
CA LEU A 160 10.90 14.84 6.23
C LEU A 160 11.95 15.94 6.02
N VAL A 161 11.51 17.15 5.63
CA VAL A 161 12.42 18.28 5.37
C VAL A 161 13.23 18.63 6.60
N GLU A 162 12.59 18.68 7.78
CA GLU A 162 13.29 18.94 9.03
C GLU A 162 14.33 17.86 9.38
N ALA A 163 13.98 16.58 9.15
CA ALA A 163 14.92 15.48 9.37
C ALA A 163 16.13 15.58 8.44
N LEU A 164 15.92 15.92 7.16
CA LEU A 164 16.98 16.13 6.17
C LEU A 164 17.84 17.36 6.48
N ARG A 165 17.21 18.48 6.89
CA ARG A 165 17.94 19.68 7.32
C ARG A 165 18.87 19.39 8.51
N ARG A 166 18.43 18.56 9.47
CA ARG A 166 19.30 18.11 10.58
C ARG A 166 20.51 17.26 10.11
N LEU A 167 20.35 16.56 8.97
CA LEU A 167 21.45 15.83 8.32
C LEU A 167 22.31 16.73 7.40
N GLY A 168 22.00 18.04 7.34
CA GLY A 168 22.76 19.03 6.59
C GLY A 168 22.23 19.33 5.19
N ALA A 169 21.05 18.85 4.81
CA ALA A 169 20.45 19.18 3.52
C ALA A 169 20.07 20.67 3.45
N ASP A 170 20.19 21.24 2.25
CA ASP A 170 19.73 22.60 1.93
C ASP A 170 18.43 22.52 1.13
N ILE A 171 17.31 22.73 1.83
CA ILE A 171 15.96 22.63 1.29
C ILE A 171 15.16 23.87 1.73
N GLN A 172 14.50 24.52 0.79
CA GLN A 172 13.68 25.72 1.03
C GLN A 172 12.26 25.47 0.57
N TYR A 173 11.28 25.99 1.32
CA TYR A 173 9.89 26.04 0.89
C TYR A 173 9.69 27.25 -0.01
N VAL A 174 9.08 27.03 -1.18
CA VAL A 174 8.92 28.12 -2.17
C VAL A 174 7.64 28.90 -1.94
N GLU A 175 6.54 28.21 -1.61
CA GLU A 175 5.22 28.83 -1.41
C GLU A 175 4.80 28.75 0.06
N LYS A 176 4.37 27.57 0.50
CA LYS A 176 3.83 27.36 1.85
C LYS A 176 4.80 26.56 2.71
N GLU A 177 5.09 27.05 3.91
CA GLU A 177 5.91 26.33 4.90
C GLU A 177 5.32 24.92 5.15
N GLY A 178 6.18 23.91 5.13
CA GLY A 178 5.80 22.52 5.38
C GLY A 178 5.23 21.76 4.20
N CYS A 179 5.13 22.37 3.02
CA CYS A 179 4.51 21.80 1.83
C CYS A 179 5.38 21.99 0.57
N LEU A 180 5.02 21.35 -0.55
CA LEU A 180 5.55 21.64 -1.87
C LEU A 180 5.08 23.03 -2.34
N PRO A 181 5.81 23.70 -3.31
CA PRO A 181 7.07 23.25 -3.93
C PRO A 181 8.28 23.41 -3.00
N LEU A 182 9.31 22.57 -3.24
CA LEU A 182 10.59 22.64 -2.53
C LEU A 182 11.71 23.01 -3.50
N ARG A 183 12.52 24.03 -3.17
CA ARG A 183 13.81 24.23 -3.80
C ARG A 183 14.87 23.45 -3.00
N ILE A 184 15.63 22.61 -3.68
CA ILE A 184 16.57 21.69 -3.09
C ILE A 184 17.94 21.91 -3.73
N HIS A 185 18.93 22.36 -2.94
CA HIS A 185 20.32 22.39 -3.36
C HIS A 185 20.96 21.06 -2.92
N GLY A 186 21.02 20.12 -3.86
CA GLY A 186 21.47 18.77 -3.63
C GLY A 186 23.00 18.72 -3.41
N LYS A 187 23.41 17.90 -2.45
CA LYS A 187 24.82 17.68 -2.11
C LYS A 187 25.01 16.37 -1.34
N ALA A 188 26.25 15.89 -1.29
CA ALA A 188 26.56 14.72 -0.47
C ALA A 188 26.20 14.97 1.01
N LEU A 189 25.38 14.08 1.58
CA LEU A 189 25.02 14.10 3.00
C LEU A 189 25.86 13.09 3.77
N SER A 190 26.34 13.48 4.96
CA SER A 190 27.17 12.61 5.79
C SER A 190 26.40 11.50 6.50
N GLY A 191 25.09 11.68 6.71
CA GLY A 191 24.29 10.82 7.56
C GLY A 191 24.48 11.12 9.05
N GLY A 192 24.33 10.10 9.90
CA GLY A 192 24.43 10.20 11.35
C GLY A 192 23.10 10.05 12.06
N LYS A 193 22.85 10.84 13.12
CA LYS A 193 21.64 10.74 13.93
C LYS A 193 20.62 11.79 13.56
N THR A 194 19.36 11.37 13.39
CA THR A 194 18.22 12.27 13.22
C THR A 194 16.94 11.64 13.77
N SER A 195 15.83 12.35 13.71
CA SER A 195 14.51 11.85 14.11
C SER A 195 13.45 12.28 13.12
N VAL A 196 12.36 11.53 13.02
CA VAL A 196 11.23 11.85 12.17
C VAL A 196 9.91 11.52 12.85
N ASP A 197 8.93 12.41 12.73
CA ASP A 197 7.57 12.16 13.18
C ASP A 197 6.82 11.31 12.15
N MET A 198 6.29 10.16 12.59
CA MET A 198 5.56 9.21 11.76
C MET A 198 4.03 9.36 11.85
N SER A 199 3.53 10.26 12.70
CA SER A 199 2.08 10.37 12.94
C SER A 199 1.28 10.63 11.67
N GLN A 200 1.85 11.34 10.70
CA GLN A 200 1.21 11.68 9.43
C GLN A 200 1.50 10.69 8.29
N SER A 201 2.71 10.12 8.26
CA SER A 201 3.12 9.21 7.17
C SER A 201 4.39 8.44 7.49
N SER A 202 4.37 7.12 7.29
CA SER A 202 5.58 6.28 7.32
C SER A 202 6.51 6.50 6.11
N GLN A 203 6.05 7.18 5.06
CA GLN A 203 6.86 7.47 3.87
C GLN A 203 8.04 8.38 4.21
N PHE A 204 7.94 9.23 5.25
CA PHE A 204 9.05 10.06 5.70
C PHE A 204 10.22 9.21 6.21
N ALA A 205 9.94 8.25 7.09
CA ALA A 205 10.95 7.32 7.58
C ALA A 205 11.48 6.43 6.46
N SER A 206 10.59 5.88 5.61
CA SER A 206 10.97 5.05 4.46
C SER A 206 11.92 5.78 3.51
N SER A 207 11.66 7.06 3.24
CA SER A 207 12.50 7.90 2.37
C SER A 207 13.92 8.05 2.92
N LEU A 208 14.04 8.35 4.22
CA LEU A 208 15.33 8.53 4.89
C LEU A 208 16.15 7.23 4.94
N VAL A 209 15.50 6.10 5.29
CA VAL A 209 16.23 4.82 5.41
C VAL A 209 16.67 4.28 4.05
N LEU A 210 15.92 4.52 2.96
CA LEU A 210 16.32 4.13 1.61
C LEU A 210 17.61 4.81 1.15
N ALA A 211 17.84 6.06 1.52
CA ALA A 211 19.08 6.79 1.20
C ALA A 211 20.25 6.42 2.12
N ALA A 212 19.96 5.95 3.32
CA ALA A 212 20.93 5.80 4.40
C ALA A 212 22.14 4.91 4.11
N PRO A 213 22.06 3.82 3.30
CA PRO A 213 23.24 3.04 2.92
C PRO A 213 24.31 3.85 2.16
N MET A 214 23.91 4.94 1.51
CA MET A 214 24.80 5.84 0.76
C MET A 214 25.47 6.89 1.66
N PHE A 215 25.04 7.04 2.89
CA PHE A 215 25.63 7.99 3.83
C PHE A 215 26.91 7.43 4.43
N PRO A 216 28.04 8.16 4.40
CA PRO A 216 29.31 7.71 4.98
C PRO A 216 29.23 7.28 6.45
N GLN A 217 28.33 7.89 7.24
CA GLN A 217 28.12 7.56 8.65
C GLN A 217 26.91 6.65 8.86
N GLY A 218 26.23 6.19 7.77
CA GLY A 218 24.95 5.50 7.87
C GLY A 218 23.87 6.38 8.50
N LEU A 219 22.89 5.76 9.15
CA LEU A 219 21.78 6.48 9.78
C LEU A 219 21.35 5.79 11.07
N GLU A 220 21.18 6.58 12.14
CA GLU A 220 20.44 6.22 13.33
C GLU A 220 19.18 7.10 13.39
N LEU A 221 18.03 6.54 13.06
CA LEU A 221 16.76 7.26 12.94
C LEU A 221 15.86 6.97 14.12
N GLU A 222 15.56 7.99 14.92
CA GLU A 222 14.54 7.92 15.97
C GLU A 222 13.15 8.18 15.37
N LEU A 223 12.23 7.23 15.53
CA LEU A 223 10.85 7.35 15.12
C LEU A 223 10.04 8.01 16.24
N ARG A 224 9.46 9.18 15.96
CA ARG A 224 8.67 9.97 16.92
C ARG A 224 7.20 9.93 16.59
N GLY A 225 6.39 10.38 17.54
CA GLY A 225 4.94 10.42 17.44
C GLY A 225 4.30 9.04 17.50
N GLU A 226 3.13 8.93 16.90
CA GLU A 226 2.44 7.67 16.70
C GLU A 226 3.06 6.91 15.52
N LEU A 227 3.33 5.62 15.72
CA LEU A 227 3.95 4.79 14.69
C LEU A 227 2.89 4.26 13.72
N ASN A 228 2.27 5.16 12.98
CA ASN A 228 1.27 4.81 11.98
C ASN A 228 1.90 4.18 10.73
N SER A 229 1.21 3.20 10.13
CA SER A 229 1.63 2.55 8.88
C SER A 229 3.03 1.90 8.98
N LEU A 230 3.35 1.34 10.14
CA LEU A 230 4.65 0.70 10.40
C LEU A 230 4.96 -0.47 9.44
N PRO A 231 3.98 -1.30 9.00
CA PRO A 231 4.23 -2.36 8.03
C PRO A 231 4.87 -1.86 6.72
N TYR A 232 4.59 -0.63 6.28
CA TYR A 232 5.24 -0.06 5.09
C TYR A 232 6.70 0.32 5.33
N LEU A 233 7.07 0.70 6.56
CA LEU A 233 8.49 0.87 6.93
C LEU A 233 9.18 -0.50 7.01
N ASP A 234 8.54 -1.50 7.62
CA ASP A 234 9.07 -2.86 7.71
C ASP A 234 9.26 -3.50 6.33
N MET A 235 8.33 -3.26 5.37
CA MET A 235 8.49 -3.57 3.95
C MET A 235 9.76 -2.92 3.38
N THR A 236 9.97 -1.63 3.64
CA THR A 236 11.16 -0.92 3.17
C THR A 236 12.43 -1.58 3.69
N LEU A 237 12.52 -1.85 4.99
CA LEU A 237 13.69 -2.47 5.61
C LEU A 237 13.92 -3.90 5.09
N ALA A 238 12.86 -4.64 4.82
CA ALA A 238 12.95 -5.99 4.26
C ALA A 238 13.49 -5.98 2.83
N LEU A 239 13.01 -5.07 1.98
CA LEU A 239 13.55 -4.87 0.63
C LEU A 239 15.01 -4.42 0.66
N MET A 240 15.37 -3.47 1.51
CA MET A 240 16.76 -3.04 1.69
C MET A 240 17.69 -4.23 2.03
N ARG A 241 17.24 -5.12 2.92
CA ARG A 241 18.01 -6.34 3.27
C ARG A 241 18.12 -7.31 2.10
N HIS A 242 17.08 -7.46 1.28
CA HIS A 242 17.14 -8.27 0.06
C HIS A 242 18.24 -7.77 -0.88
N PHE A 243 18.39 -6.45 -1.02
CA PHE A 243 19.45 -5.81 -1.81
C PHE A 243 20.74 -5.57 -1.00
N SER A 244 21.00 -6.39 0.02
CA SER A 244 22.21 -6.47 0.81
C SER A 244 22.49 -5.29 1.74
N ALA A 245 21.58 -4.36 1.94
CA ALA A 245 21.77 -3.29 2.92
C ALA A 245 21.54 -3.81 4.36
N HIS A 246 22.39 -3.38 5.29
CA HIS A 246 22.26 -3.72 6.70
C HIS A 246 21.34 -2.70 7.39
N ALA A 247 20.05 -3.02 7.49
CA ALA A 247 19.02 -2.16 8.07
C ALA A 247 18.18 -2.93 9.11
N GLU A 248 18.15 -2.43 10.34
CA GLU A 248 17.45 -3.06 11.46
C GLU A 248 16.62 -2.04 12.24
N ARG A 249 15.47 -2.49 12.75
CA ARG A 249 14.63 -1.69 13.63
C ARG A 249 14.53 -2.33 15.01
N HIS A 250 14.84 -1.54 16.05
CA HIS A 250 14.71 -1.91 17.44
C HIS A 250 13.77 -0.92 18.15
N GLY A 251 12.51 -1.34 18.31
CA GLY A 251 11.46 -0.48 18.86
C GLY A 251 11.23 0.78 18.01
N LYS A 252 11.54 1.94 18.56
CA LYS A 252 11.43 3.25 17.89
C LYS A 252 12.73 3.73 17.21
N THR A 253 13.74 2.92 17.12
CA THR A 253 15.02 3.29 16.48
C THR A 253 15.27 2.40 15.27
N VAL A 254 15.64 3.00 14.15
CA VAL A 254 16.14 2.30 12.97
C VAL A 254 17.60 2.61 12.78
N ALA A 255 18.42 1.57 12.65
CA ALA A 255 19.83 1.67 12.38
C ALA A 255 20.15 1.13 10.98
N VAL A 256 20.84 1.93 10.17
CA VAL A 256 21.28 1.55 8.82
C VAL A 256 22.79 1.81 8.73
N LYS A 257 23.54 0.75 8.37
CA LYS A 257 25.00 0.88 8.17
C LYS A 257 25.32 1.40 6.78
N PRO A 258 26.44 2.13 6.60
CA PRO A 258 26.93 2.49 5.28
C PRO A 258 27.34 1.22 4.53
N GLN A 259 26.59 0.89 3.50
CA GLN A 259 26.81 -0.28 2.66
C GLN A 259 26.08 -0.11 1.35
N PRO A 260 26.78 0.00 0.21
CA PRO A 260 26.12 0.14 -1.10
C PRO A 260 25.17 -1.03 -1.37
N TYR A 261 24.03 -0.71 -1.99
CA TYR A 261 23.13 -1.73 -2.49
C TYR A 261 23.78 -2.61 -3.54
N GLN A 262 23.41 -3.88 -3.56
CA GLN A 262 23.85 -4.84 -4.57
C GLN A 262 22.67 -5.24 -5.43
N GLN A 263 22.87 -5.26 -6.74
CA GLN A 263 21.86 -5.76 -7.67
C GLN A 263 21.54 -7.23 -7.37
N GLN A 264 20.28 -7.54 -7.18
CA GLN A 264 19.77 -8.88 -6.93
C GLN A 264 18.54 -9.12 -7.79
N PRO A 265 18.29 -10.35 -8.25
CA PRO A 265 17.03 -10.70 -8.87
C PRO A 265 15.87 -10.43 -7.93
N PHE A 266 14.87 -9.71 -8.40
CA PHE A 266 13.67 -9.41 -7.60
C PHE A 266 12.42 -9.42 -8.48
N THR A 267 11.39 -10.12 -8.01
CA THR A 267 10.07 -10.15 -8.62
C THR A 267 9.11 -9.42 -7.69
N ILE A 268 8.47 -8.37 -8.19
CA ILE A 268 7.44 -7.62 -7.45
C ILE A 268 6.23 -8.53 -7.25
N GLU A 269 5.72 -8.58 -6.03
CA GLU A 269 4.54 -9.37 -5.71
C GLU A 269 3.24 -8.68 -6.17
N PRO A 270 2.16 -9.44 -6.43
CA PRO A 270 0.83 -8.87 -6.62
C PRO A 270 0.39 -8.04 -5.42
N ASP A 271 -0.42 -7.01 -5.67
CA ASP A 271 -0.80 -6.01 -4.67
C ASP A 271 -1.92 -6.50 -3.75
N TRP A 272 -1.63 -6.64 -2.45
CA TRP A 272 -2.61 -7.05 -1.44
C TRP A 272 -3.70 -6.01 -1.18
N THR A 273 -3.42 -4.73 -1.39
CA THR A 273 -4.49 -3.72 -1.33
C THR A 273 -5.45 -3.90 -2.51
N ALA A 274 -4.94 -4.20 -3.71
CA ALA A 274 -5.80 -4.53 -4.86
C ALA A 274 -6.61 -5.81 -4.63
N ALA A 275 -6.04 -6.81 -3.97
CA ALA A 275 -6.77 -8.01 -3.56
C ALA A 275 -7.99 -7.68 -2.70
N SER A 276 -7.92 -6.64 -1.86
CA SER A 276 -9.00 -6.29 -0.95
C SER A 276 -10.35 -6.05 -1.66
N TYR A 277 -10.35 -5.51 -2.87
CA TYR A 277 -11.57 -5.30 -3.65
C TYR A 277 -12.21 -6.62 -4.10
N TRP A 278 -11.41 -7.65 -4.36
CA TRP A 278 -11.90 -8.98 -4.69
C TRP A 278 -12.44 -9.71 -3.45
N TYR A 279 -11.84 -9.48 -2.29
CA TYR A 279 -12.40 -9.92 -1.02
C TYR A 279 -13.77 -9.29 -0.75
N GLU A 280 -13.92 -8.00 -1.04
CA GLU A 280 -15.20 -7.28 -0.94
C GLU A 280 -16.27 -7.90 -1.86
N MET A 281 -15.92 -8.15 -3.15
CA MET A 281 -16.82 -8.83 -4.09
C MET A 281 -17.21 -10.22 -3.59
N ALA A 282 -16.28 -10.97 -3.03
CA ALA A 282 -16.54 -12.24 -2.39
C ALA A 282 -17.49 -12.09 -1.19
N ALA A 283 -17.31 -11.06 -0.36
CA ALA A 283 -18.20 -10.80 0.78
C ALA A 283 -19.63 -10.49 0.34
N PHE A 284 -19.82 -9.80 -0.79
CA PHE A 284 -21.13 -9.47 -1.36
C PHE A 284 -21.82 -10.64 -2.05
N SER A 285 -21.12 -11.72 -2.37
CA SER A 285 -21.69 -12.91 -3.00
C SER A 285 -22.34 -13.86 -1.98
N GLU A 286 -23.26 -14.70 -2.45
CA GLU A 286 -23.80 -15.84 -1.69
C GLU A 286 -22.85 -17.02 -1.73
N GLU A 287 -22.32 -17.29 -2.92
CA GLU A 287 -21.32 -18.33 -3.20
C GLU A 287 -20.24 -17.73 -4.08
N CYS A 288 -19.00 -18.07 -3.86
CA CYS A 288 -17.90 -17.69 -4.75
C CYS A 288 -16.75 -18.69 -4.73
N GLU A 289 -16.07 -18.75 -5.84
CA GLU A 289 -14.72 -19.28 -6.00
C GLU A 289 -13.97 -18.28 -6.87
N ILE A 290 -13.13 -17.44 -6.24
CA ILE A 290 -12.34 -16.39 -6.91
C ILE A 290 -10.88 -16.75 -6.73
N ARG A 291 -10.18 -17.00 -7.83
CA ARG A 291 -8.75 -17.32 -7.84
C ARG A 291 -7.94 -16.08 -8.15
N LEU A 292 -7.10 -15.68 -7.21
CA LEU A 292 -6.13 -14.60 -7.33
C LEU A 292 -4.76 -15.22 -7.61
N ARG A 293 -4.27 -15.06 -8.83
CA ARG A 293 -3.07 -15.75 -9.32
C ARG A 293 -1.81 -15.17 -8.70
N SER A 294 -0.89 -16.06 -8.36
CA SER A 294 0.46 -15.72 -7.85
C SER A 294 0.45 -14.81 -6.61
N LEU A 295 -0.70 -14.69 -5.94
CA LEU A 295 -0.81 -13.96 -4.68
C LEU A 295 -0.40 -14.90 -3.55
N SER A 296 0.75 -14.67 -2.96
CA SER A 296 1.33 -15.58 -1.98
C SER A 296 1.08 -15.12 -0.54
N LEU A 297 0.58 -16.03 0.30
CA LEU A 297 0.69 -15.95 1.76
C LEU A 297 1.87 -16.81 2.25
N SER A 298 2.92 -16.87 1.53
CA SER A 298 3.91 -17.90 1.36
C SER A 298 4.48 -18.56 2.62
N LYS A 299 4.54 -19.87 2.56
CA LYS A 299 5.55 -20.66 3.27
C LYS A 299 6.93 -20.37 2.64
N GLY A 300 7.76 -19.56 3.30
CA GLY A 300 9.17 -19.38 2.96
C GLY A 300 9.56 -18.13 2.18
N ARG A 301 8.63 -17.32 1.75
CA ARG A 301 8.93 -15.94 1.30
C ARG A 301 8.43 -14.95 2.33
N PRO A 302 9.16 -13.90 2.69
CA PRO A 302 8.62 -12.86 3.53
C PRO A 302 7.47 -12.19 2.78
N ASN A 303 6.26 -12.19 3.36
CA ASN A 303 5.20 -11.31 2.88
C ASN A 303 5.56 -9.89 3.30
N TYR A 304 5.97 -9.08 2.34
CA TYR A 304 6.36 -7.70 2.61
C TYR A 304 5.16 -6.78 2.81
N GLN A 305 3.97 -7.19 2.35
CA GLN A 305 2.80 -6.32 2.32
C GLN A 305 1.92 -6.52 3.55
N GLY A 306 1.91 -5.52 4.45
CA GLY A 306 1.08 -5.55 5.66
C GLY A 306 -0.43 -5.68 5.39
N ASP A 307 -0.88 -5.22 4.22
CA ASP A 307 -2.29 -5.25 3.82
C ASP A 307 -2.83 -6.68 3.59
N ALA A 308 -1.96 -7.71 3.62
CA ALA A 308 -2.38 -9.11 3.68
C ALA A 308 -3.27 -9.45 4.90
N ILE A 309 -3.30 -8.59 5.92
CA ILE A 309 -4.23 -8.68 7.06
C ILE A 309 -5.70 -8.71 6.60
N ILE A 310 -6.00 -8.24 5.38
CA ILE A 310 -7.34 -8.29 4.81
C ILE A 310 -7.92 -9.71 4.82
N ALA A 311 -7.09 -10.75 4.68
CA ALA A 311 -7.51 -12.13 4.74
C ALA A 311 -8.11 -12.49 6.11
N GLU A 312 -7.51 -11.99 7.20
CA GLU A 312 -8.01 -12.17 8.56
C GLU A 312 -9.28 -11.35 8.80
N TRP A 313 -9.29 -10.09 8.39
CA TRP A 313 -10.44 -9.22 8.59
C TRP A 313 -11.67 -9.71 7.82
N MET A 314 -11.50 -10.12 6.57
CA MET A 314 -12.59 -10.62 5.73
C MET A 314 -13.08 -12.02 6.17
N SER A 315 -12.28 -12.81 6.88
CA SER A 315 -12.76 -14.06 7.47
C SER A 315 -13.88 -13.82 8.49
N GLN A 316 -13.85 -12.69 9.21
CA GLN A 316 -14.90 -12.24 10.12
C GLN A 316 -16.19 -11.81 9.37
N LEU A 317 -16.11 -11.62 8.05
CA LEU A 317 -17.21 -11.25 7.17
C LEU A 317 -17.64 -12.41 6.25
N GLY A 318 -17.18 -13.63 6.53
CA GLY A 318 -17.59 -14.84 5.82
C GLY A 318 -16.83 -15.09 4.52
N VAL A 319 -15.62 -14.57 4.37
CA VAL A 319 -14.74 -14.86 3.23
C VAL A 319 -13.51 -15.62 3.71
N GLY A 320 -13.39 -16.88 3.32
CA GLY A 320 -12.22 -17.71 3.60
C GLY A 320 -11.14 -17.56 2.55
N THR A 321 -9.89 -17.64 2.98
CA THR A 321 -8.69 -17.58 2.16
C THR A 321 -8.03 -18.93 2.12
N PHE A 322 -7.91 -19.53 0.95
CA PHE A 322 -7.33 -20.86 0.73
C PHE A 322 -6.12 -20.75 -0.20
N ILE A 323 -5.04 -21.45 0.17
CA ILE A 323 -3.82 -21.49 -0.66
C ILE A 323 -3.88 -22.74 -1.52
N GLU A 324 -3.81 -22.57 -2.83
CA GLU A 324 -3.78 -23.66 -3.80
C GLU A 324 -2.60 -23.45 -4.77
N GLY A 325 -1.49 -24.13 -4.50
CA GLY A 325 -0.22 -23.89 -5.18
C GLY A 325 0.32 -22.50 -4.85
N ASP A 326 0.55 -21.68 -5.88
CA ASP A 326 1.01 -20.30 -5.75
C ASP A 326 -0.15 -19.27 -5.74
N ASP A 327 -1.41 -19.74 -5.76
CA ASP A 327 -2.60 -18.90 -5.84
C ASP A 327 -3.32 -18.82 -4.49
N VAL A 328 -4.01 -17.71 -4.30
CA VAL A 328 -5.03 -17.55 -3.26
C VAL A 328 -6.40 -17.76 -3.86
N VAL A 329 -7.23 -18.59 -3.23
CA VAL A 329 -8.61 -18.83 -3.62
C VAL A 329 -9.55 -18.35 -2.53
N LEU A 330 -10.47 -17.46 -2.89
CA LEU A 330 -11.50 -16.93 -2.01
C LEU A 330 -12.76 -17.77 -2.13
N ARG A 331 -13.28 -18.23 -0.99
CA ARG A 331 -14.55 -18.96 -0.90
C ARG A 331 -15.39 -18.44 0.25
N LYS A 332 -16.70 -18.57 0.14
CA LYS A 332 -17.59 -18.29 1.28
C LYS A 332 -17.36 -19.29 2.39
N ILE A 333 -17.32 -18.78 3.61
CA ILE A 333 -17.32 -19.58 4.83
C ILE A 333 -18.47 -19.12 5.75
N PRO A 334 -18.99 -20.00 6.62
CA PRO A 334 -19.93 -19.56 7.65
C PRO A 334 -19.30 -18.48 8.53
N PHE A 335 -20.08 -17.47 8.88
CA PHE A 335 -19.67 -16.48 9.88
C PHE A 335 -20.83 -16.15 10.82
N GLU A 336 -20.50 -15.83 12.04
CA GLU A 336 -21.46 -15.38 13.03
C GLU A 336 -21.39 -13.87 13.16
N LYS A 337 -22.55 -13.22 13.27
CA LYS A 337 -22.59 -11.77 13.53
C LYS A 337 -22.02 -11.52 14.94
N GLN A 338 -20.94 -10.77 14.98
CA GLN A 338 -20.27 -10.35 16.20
C GLN A 338 -19.96 -8.85 16.11
N PRO A 339 -19.70 -8.19 17.23
CA PRO A 339 -19.18 -6.81 17.20
C PRO A 339 -17.88 -6.75 16.42
N LEU A 340 -17.83 -5.90 15.41
CA LEU A 340 -16.66 -5.72 14.54
C LEU A 340 -15.89 -4.49 14.96
N HIS A 341 -14.58 -4.63 15.08
CA HIS A 341 -13.67 -3.52 15.35
C HIS A 341 -12.42 -3.67 14.48
N PHE A 342 -12.13 -2.63 13.68
CA PHE A 342 -10.98 -2.58 12.79
C PHE A 342 -10.15 -1.32 13.09
N ASP A 343 -8.86 -1.51 13.34
CA ASP A 343 -7.91 -0.42 13.56
C ASP A 343 -7.05 -0.20 12.31
N PHE A 344 -7.21 0.95 11.67
CA PHE A 344 -6.53 1.32 10.43
C PHE A 344 -5.23 2.09 10.65
N SER A 345 -4.79 2.27 11.89
CA SER A 345 -3.53 2.96 12.18
C SER A 345 -2.34 2.33 11.44
N GLN A 346 -2.35 1.00 11.27
CA GLN A 346 -1.30 0.25 10.58
C GLN A 346 -1.61 -0.03 9.11
N HIS A 347 -2.89 -0.06 8.72
CA HIS A 347 -3.38 -0.46 7.39
C HIS A 347 -4.38 0.55 6.81
N PRO A 348 -3.98 1.84 6.67
CA PRO A 348 -4.91 2.92 6.31
C PRO A 348 -5.54 2.74 4.92
N ASP A 349 -4.87 2.03 4.01
CA ASP A 349 -5.34 1.85 2.65
C ASP A 349 -6.50 0.84 2.54
N LEU A 350 -6.72 0.01 3.59
CA LEU A 350 -7.84 -0.92 3.66
C LEU A 350 -9.14 -0.30 4.21
N TYR A 351 -9.09 0.91 4.76
CA TYR A 351 -10.27 1.57 5.34
C TYR A 351 -11.43 1.67 4.36
N LEU A 352 -11.17 2.10 3.13
CA LEU A 352 -12.22 2.35 2.13
C LEU A 352 -12.95 1.06 1.77
N THR A 353 -12.23 -0.02 1.52
CA THR A 353 -12.80 -1.35 1.23
C THR A 353 -13.62 -1.85 2.41
N MET A 354 -13.09 -1.78 3.63
CA MET A 354 -13.80 -2.27 4.82
C MET A 354 -15.04 -1.44 5.13
N ALA A 355 -14.98 -0.11 4.95
CA ALA A 355 -16.12 0.77 5.15
C ALA A 355 -17.25 0.47 4.13
N ALA A 356 -16.91 0.33 2.84
CA ALA A 356 -17.87 -0.04 1.80
C ALA A 356 -18.44 -1.44 2.03
N THR A 357 -17.59 -2.42 2.41
CA THR A 357 -18.04 -3.79 2.71
C THR A 357 -19.03 -3.83 3.87
N CYS A 358 -18.71 -3.19 5.00
CA CYS A 358 -19.61 -3.15 6.16
C CYS A 358 -20.92 -2.44 5.84
N ALA A 359 -20.87 -1.31 5.13
CA ALA A 359 -22.08 -0.58 4.71
C ALA A 359 -22.95 -1.40 3.76
N GLY A 360 -22.34 -2.04 2.74
CA GLY A 360 -23.05 -2.90 1.79
C GLY A 360 -23.73 -4.10 2.43
N LEU A 361 -23.07 -4.71 3.42
CA LEU A 361 -23.60 -5.84 4.19
C LEU A 361 -24.52 -5.42 5.35
N LYS A 362 -24.68 -4.12 5.60
CA LYS A 362 -25.43 -3.56 6.74
C LYS A 362 -24.95 -4.13 8.07
N LEU A 363 -23.65 -4.09 8.28
CA LEU A 363 -22.97 -4.55 9.49
C LEU A 363 -22.55 -3.34 10.33
N ASP A 364 -22.79 -3.40 11.62
CA ASP A 364 -22.26 -2.42 12.56
C ASP A 364 -20.80 -2.72 12.84
N ALA A 365 -19.93 -1.74 12.61
CA ALA A 365 -18.49 -1.85 12.83
C ALA A 365 -17.94 -0.57 13.45
N VAL A 366 -16.99 -0.71 14.36
CA VAL A 366 -16.21 0.39 14.93
C VAL A 366 -14.89 0.49 14.17
N PHE A 367 -14.59 1.67 13.66
CA PHE A 367 -13.36 1.97 12.94
C PHE A 367 -12.52 2.96 13.74
N THR A 368 -11.26 2.64 13.97
CA THR A 368 -10.27 3.46 14.68
C THR A 368 -9.02 3.67 13.84
N GLY A 369 -8.10 4.56 14.27
CA GLY A 369 -6.86 4.82 13.55
C GLY A 369 -7.05 5.57 12.23
N LEU A 370 -8.01 6.50 12.15
CA LEU A 370 -8.42 7.19 10.93
C LEU A 370 -7.71 8.53 10.69
N ASP A 371 -6.93 9.04 11.65
CA ASP A 371 -6.42 10.42 11.67
C ASP A 371 -5.61 10.78 10.42
N ASN A 372 -4.78 9.86 9.92
CA ASN A 372 -3.94 10.08 8.75
C ASN A 372 -4.68 9.98 7.41
N LEU A 373 -5.94 9.53 7.41
CA LEU A 373 -6.75 9.36 6.19
C LEU A 373 -7.23 10.68 5.60
N THR A 374 -7.31 11.73 6.43
CA THR A 374 -7.67 13.10 6.00
C THR A 374 -6.58 13.75 5.16
N LEU A 375 -5.33 13.25 5.26
CA LEU A 375 -4.13 13.77 4.61
C LEU A 375 -3.76 13.01 3.32
N LYS A 376 -4.61 12.11 2.86
CA LYS A 376 -4.40 11.30 1.65
C LYS A 376 -4.81 12.08 0.38
N GLU A 377 -5.03 11.37 -0.72
CA GLU A 377 -5.47 11.92 -2.01
C GLU A 377 -6.73 12.77 -1.85
N SER A 378 -7.64 12.31 -1.01
CA SER A 378 -8.83 13.02 -0.51
C SER A 378 -8.85 13.01 1.01
N ASP A 379 -9.81 13.70 1.65
CA ASP A 379 -10.24 13.35 2.99
C ASP A 379 -11.09 12.08 2.90
N ARG A 380 -10.45 10.92 3.04
CA ARG A 380 -11.07 9.62 2.84
C ARG A 380 -12.23 9.33 3.78
N VAL A 381 -12.16 9.88 4.99
CA VAL A 381 -13.21 9.66 6.00
C VAL A 381 -14.48 10.41 5.61
N GLU A 382 -14.34 11.69 5.31
CA GLU A 382 -15.48 12.53 4.91
C GLU A 382 -16.04 12.11 3.55
N ALA A 383 -15.17 11.81 2.58
CA ALA A 383 -15.58 11.33 1.27
C ALA A 383 -16.41 10.03 1.37
N MET A 384 -15.93 9.02 2.12
CA MET A 384 -16.69 7.78 2.29
C MET A 384 -18.00 7.99 3.04
N ARG A 385 -18.03 8.87 4.03
CA ARG A 385 -19.29 9.21 4.72
C ARG A 385 -20.30 9.82 3.74
N ALA A 386 -19.86 10.77 2.93
CA ALA A 386 -20.70 11.42 1.92
C ALA A 386 -21.21 10.41 0.89
N GLU A 387 -20.33 9.56 0.35
CA GLU A 387 -20.70 8.63 -0.71
C GLU A 387 -21.60 7.49 -0.20
N LEU A 388 -21.29 6.91 0.95
CA LEU A 388 -22.10 5.85 1.55
C LEU A 388 -23.49 6.34 2.01
N SER A 389 -23.64 7.62 2.31
CA SER A 389 -24.96 8.21 2.62
C SER A 389 -25.94 8.20 1.44
N LYS A 390 -25.45 7.97 0.20
CA LYS A 390 -26.26 7.86 -1.01
C LYS A 390 -26.85 6.46 -1.21
N LEU A 391 -26.45 5.48 -0.41
CA LEU A 391 -26.97 4.11 -0.52
C LEU A 391 -28.49 4.09 -0.34
N GLY A 392 -29.18 3.47 -1.31
CA GLY A 392 -30.65 3.45 -1.38
C GLY A 392 -31.27 4.50 -2.32
N GLN A 393 -30.47 5.44 -2.83
CA GLN A 393 -30.90 6.35 -3.91
C GLN A 393 -30.84 5.64 -5.26
N GLN A 394 -31.64 6.10 -6.24
CA GLN A 394 -31.61 5.59 -7.62
C GLN A 394 -31.76 6.75 -8.61
N PRO A 395 -30.89 6.90 -9.62
CA PRO A 395 -29.67 6.10 -9.88
C PRO A 395 -28.57 6.39 -8.86
N LEU A 396 -27.75 5.38 -8.56
CA LEU A 396 -26.65 5.51 -7.61
C LEU A 396 -25.42 6.11 -8.32
N ARG A 397 -25.06 7.35 -7.94
CA ARG A 397 -23.95 8.10 -8.52
C ARG A 397 -22.96 8.53 -7.44
N PHE A 398 -21.72 8.12 -7.61
CA PHE A 398 -20.64 8.44 -6.69
C PHE A 398 -19.69 9.48 -7.28
N CYS A 399 -19.10 10.30 -6.42
CA CYS A 399 -17.97 11.14 -6.75
C CYS A 399 -16.66 10.37 -6.47
N ALA A 400 -15.73 10.41 -7.42
CA ALA A 400 -14.42 9.78 -7.28
C ALA A 400 -13.50 10.54 -6.29
N HIS A 401 -13.76 11.80 -6.02
CA HIS A 401 -12.92 12.67 -5.17
C HIS A 401 -11.42 12.69 -5.59
N ASN A 402 -11.12 12.40 -6.86
CA ASN A 402 -9.77 12.18 -7.38
C ASN A 402 -8.97 11.11 -6.59
N ASP A 403 -9.66 10.17 -5.96
CA ASP A 403 -9.05 9.08 -5.19
C ASP A 403 -9.46 7.73 -5.78
N HIS A 404 -8.49 7.08 -6.40
CA HIS A 404 -8.66 5.77 -7.05
C HIS A 404 -9.24 4.70 -6.12
N ARG A 405 -8.89 4.74 -4.83
CA ARG A 405 -9.38 3.77 -3.86
C ARG A 405 -10.85 3.95 -3.52
N ILE A 406 -11.37 5.19 -3.59
CA ILE A 406 -12.81 5.44 -3.44
C ILE A 406 -13.58 4.76 -4.56
N VAL A 407 -13.14 4.94 -5.80
CA VAL A 407 -13.80 4.31 -6.96
C VAL A 407 -13.79 2.80 -6.84
N MET A 408 -12.63 2.21 -6.56
CA MET A 408 -12.48 0.75 -6.48
C MET A 408 -13.22 0.12 -5.31
N ALA A 409 -13.35 0.84 -4.18
CA ALA A 409 -14.10 0.36 -3.02
C ALA A 409 -15.64 0.54 -3.18
N LEU A 410 -16.10 1.49 -3.97
CA LEU A 410 -17.54 1.70 -4.16
C LEU A 410 -18.11 0.93 -5.36
N ALA A 411 -17.28 0.60 -6.35
CA ALA A 411 -17.72 -0.13 -7.55
C ALA A 411 -18.35 -1.50 -7.24
N PRO A 412 -17.82 -2.32 -6.30
CA PRO A 412 -18.43 -3.60 -5.94
C PRO A 412 -19.84 -3.50 -5.35
N LEU A 413 -20.26 -2.34 -4.84
CA LEU A 413 -21.62 -2.10 -4.37
C LEU A 413 -22.67 -2.31 -5.48
N SER A 414 -22.26 -2.24 -6.75
CA SER A 414 -23.13 -2.57 -7.88
C SER A 414 -23.67 -4.01 -7.84
N LEU A 415 -22.99 -4.92 -7.16
CA LEU A 415 -23.44 -6.31 -6.95
C LEU A 415 -24.66 -6.40 -6.02
N LEU A 416 -24.87 -5.39 -5.17
CA LEU A 416 -25.93 -5.34 -4.17
C LEU A 416 -27.07 -4.39 -4.58
N PHE A 417 -26.72 -3.24 -5.15
CA PHE A 417 -27.63 -2.12 -5.35
C PHE A 417 -27.97 -1.87 -6.84
N GLY A 418 -27.39 -2.62 -7.76
CA GLY A 418 -27.51 -2.40 -9.19
C GLY A 418 -26.48 -1.39 -9.73
N PRO A 419 -26.61 -0.94 -11.00
CA PRO A 419 -25.60 -0.15 -11.66
C PRO A 419 -25.21 1.11 -10.88
N VAL A 420 -23.90 1.39 -10.82
CA VAL A 420 -23.32 2.58 -10.23
C VAL A 420 -22.61 3.42 -11.29
N ALA A 421 -22.50 4.72 -11.08
CA ALA A 421 -21.74 5.62 -11.95
C ALA A 421 -20.74 6.42 -11.14
N PHE A 422 -19.63 6.80 -11.79
CA PHE A 422 -18.60 7.68 -11.24
C PHE A 422 -18.39 8.86 -12.18
N ASP A 423 -18.04 10.02 -11.63
CA ASP A 423 -17.67 11.20 -12.41
C ASP A 423 -16.28 11.04 -13.09
N HIS A 424 -15.34 10.34 -12.42
CA HIS A 424 -13.97 10.10 -12.89
C HIS A 424 -13.56 8.63 -12.66
N PRO A 425 -14.08 7.68 -13.43
CA PRO A 425 -13.76 6.25 -13.25
C PRO A 425 -12.30 5.90 -13.61
N GLU A 426 -11.63 6.72 -14.43
CA GLU A 426 -10.25 6.53 -14.91
C GLU A 426 -9.20 6.70 -13.80
N VAL A 427 -9.53 7.32 -12.68
CA VAL A 427 -8.56 7.52 -11.57
C VAL A 427 -8.00 6.22 -11.01
N VAL A 428 -8.62 5.07 -11.31
CA VAL A 428 -8.13 3.74 -10.92
C VAL A 428 -6.73 3.44 -11.46
N GLU A 429 -6.32 4.06 -12.57
CA GLU A 429 -5.00 3.92 -13.18
C GLU A 429 -3.85 4.24 -12.22
N LYS A 430 -4.13 4.98 -11.16
CA LYS A 430 -3.14 5.35 -10.14
C LYS A 430 -2.54 4.15 -9.42
N SER A 431 -3.27 3.03 -9.32
CA SER A 431 -2.77 1.82 -8.65
C SER A 431 -3.25 0.51 -9.25
N TYR A 432 -4.32 0.52 -10.07
CA TYR A 432 -4.88 -0.66 -10.70
C TYR A 432 -5.41 -0.31 -12.11
N PRO A 433 -4.52 -0.15 -13.10
CA PRO A 433 -4.90 0.29 -14.45
C PRO A 433 -5.96 -0.59 -15.11
N HIS A 434 -5.92 -1.91 -14.89
CA HIS A 434 -6.82 -2.88 -15.49
C HIS A 434 -8.06 -3.20 -14.65
N PHE A 435 -8.37 -2.41 -13.62
CA PHE A 435 -9.49 -2.68 -12.70
C PHE A 435 -10.81 -2.91 -13.44
N TRP A 436 -11.15 -2.07 -14.39
CA TRP A 436 -12.40 -2.18 -15.13
C TRP A 436 -12.43 -3.35 -16.13
N ASP A 437 -11.28 -3.75 -16.65
CA ASP A 437 -11.17 -4.91 -17.53
C ASP A 437 -11.34 -6.21 -16.73
N ASP A 438 -10.69 -6.31 -15.57
CA ASP A 438 -10.77 -7.47 -14.69
C ASP A 438 -12.16 -7.59 -14.04
N ALA A 439 -12.74 -6.46 -13.64
CA ALA A 439 -14.04 -6.37 -12.99
C ALA A 439 -15.19 -5.97 -13.94
N ARG A 440 -15.09 -6.27 -15.25
CA ARG A 440 -16.07 -5.90 -16.29
C ARG A 440 -17.50 -6.35 -16.05
N PHE A 441 -17.69 -7.30 -15.14
CA PHE A 441 -19.02 -7.76 -14.73
C PHE A 441 -19.70 -6.80 -13.73
N LEU A 442 -18.98 -5.86 -13.14
CA LEU A 442 -19.56 -4.76 -12.38
C LEU A 442 -20.29 -3.85 -13.37
N THR A 443 -21.58 -3.67 -13.16
CA THR A 443 -22.39 -2.82 -14.03
C THR A 443 -22.16 -1.35 -13.66
N THR A 444 -21.54 -0.61 -14.57
CA THR A 444 -21.50 0.86 -14.54
C THR A 444 -22.58 1.45 -15.43
N LEU A 445 -23.12 2.62 -15.04
CA LEU A 445 -24.10 3.36 -15.84
C LEU A 445 -23.42 4.11 -16.99
#